data_df5dac46dd021a9cd3d8d1ff1a1570b5
#
_entry.id   df5dac46dd021a9cd3d8d1ff1a1570b5
#
_cell.length_a   1.000
_cell.length_b   1.000
_cell.length_c   1.000
_cell.angle_alpha   90.00
_cell.angle_beta   90.00
_cell.angle_gamma   90.00
#
_symmetry.space_group_name_H-M   'P 1'
#
loop_
_entity.id
_entity.type
_entity.pdbx_description
1 polymer ?
#
loop_
_entity_poly.entity_id
_entity_poly.type
_entity_poly.pdbx_seq_one_letter_code
_entity_poly.pdbx_strand_id
1 'polypeptide(L)'
;MRREDVLSRLVDLIDERKRLRPADSYVVNLLDGGVDAIGAKVREEALELIEAVGKKDADHTAHEAAALLFHACVSPRLSLIPI
;
A
#
# COMPACT_ATOMS: atom_id res chain seq x y z
N MET A 1 21.31 0.74 4.71
CA MET A 1 20.25 1.60 4.13
C MET A 1 19.51 2.31 5.27
N ARG A 2 19.30 3.60 5.14
CA ARG A 2 18.56 4.35 6.13
C ARG A 2 17.05 4.09 6.00
N ARG A 3 16.31 4.31 7.07
CA ARG A 3 14.85 4.12 7.08
C ARG A 3 14.14 5.03 6.08
N GLU A 4 14.56 6.30 6.01
CA GLU A 4 13.99 7.26 5.06
C GLU A 4 14.25 6.86 3.61
N ASP A 5 15.36 6.16 3.34
CA ASP A 5 15.67 5.67 2.00
C ASP A 5 14.74 4.53 1.58
N VAL A 6 14.34 3.68 2.53
CA VAL A 6 13.40 2.59 2.26
C VAL A 6 12.05 3.15 1.81
N LEU A 7 11.55 4.15 2.52
CA LEU A 7 10.26 4.77 2.18
C LEU A 7 10.33 5.49 0.83
N SER A 8 11.41 6.25 0.58
CA SER A 8 11.60 6.92 -0.70
C SER A 8 11.65 5.92 -1.86
N ARG A 9 12.33 4.80 -1.68
CA ARG A 9 12.41 3.77 -2.71
C ARG A 9 11.06 3.13 -2.99
N LEU A 10 10.27 2.93 -1.95
CA LEU A 10 8.92 2.39 -2.12
C LEU A 10 8.06 3.34 -2.94
N VAL A 11 8.09 4.63 -2.60
CA VAL A 11 7.34 5.66 -3.33
C VAL A 11 7.80 5.73 -4.78
N ASP A 12 9.12 5.70 -5.01
CA ASP A 12 9.69 5.74 -6.37
C ASP A 12 9.24 4.52 -7.19
N LEU A 13 9.19 3.34 -6.56
CA LEU A 13 8.72 2.13 -7.23
C LEU A 13 7.25 2.27 -7.65
N ILE A 14 6.42 2.78 -6.76
CA ILE A 14 5.01 2.99 -7.05
C ILE A 14 4.84 3.96 -8.22
N ASP A 15 5.57 5.08 -8.20
CA ASP A 15 5.54 6.08 -9.27
C ASP A 15 6.00 5.50 -10.60
N GLU A 16 7.02 4.66 -10.58
CA GLU A 16 7.50 3.98 -11.79
C GLU A 16 6.43 3.06 -12.36
N ARG A 17 5.78 2.26 -11.51
CA ARG A 17 4.71 1.36 -11.96
C ARG A 17 3.54 2.14 -12.53
N LYS A 18 3.21 3.26 -11.93
CA LYS A 18 2.15 4.13 -12.45
C LYS A 18 2.51 4.67 -13.83
N ARG A 19 3.76 5.08 -14.03
CA ARG A 19 4.23 5.67 -15.28
C ARG A 19 4.36 4.63 -16.39
N LEU A 20 4.96 3.48 -16.10
CA LEU A 20 5.25 2.45 -17.09
C LEU A 20 4.08 1.50 -17.35
N ARG A 21 3.20 1.34 -16.38
CA ARG A 21 2.01 0.49 -16.43
C ARG A 21 2.32 -0.92 -16.96
N PRO A 22 3.28 -1.65 -16.35
CA PRO A 22 3.59 -3.00 -16.81
C PRO A 22 2.38 -3.93 -16.66
N ALA A 23 2.26 -4.87 -17.59
CA ALA A 23 1.22 -5.90 -17.50
C ALA A 23 1.39 -6.69 -16.20
N ASP A 24 0.30 -7.12 -15.60
CA ASP A 24 0.29 -7.91 -14.36
C ASP A 24 0.83 -7.17 -13.12
N SER A 25 0.99 -5.84 -13.19
CA SER A 25 1.41 -5.07 -12.03
C SER A 25 0.28 -4.93 -11.00
N TYR A 26 0.58 -5.32 -9.77
CA TYR A 26 -0.36 -5.14 -8.66
C TYR A 26 -0.69 -3.65 -8.45
N VAL A 27 0.32 -2.78 -8.52
CA VAL A 27 0.14 -1.33 -8.36
C VAL A 27 -0.81 -0.79 -9.43
N VAL A 28 -0.61 -1.19 -10.69
CA VAL A 28 -1.48 -0.75 -11.78
C VAL A 28 -2.91 -1.20 -11.55
N ASN A 29 -3.11 -2.43 -11.12
CA ASN A 29 -4.45 -2.96 -10.84
C ASN A 29 -5.13 -2.20 -9.71
N LEU A 30 -4.38 -1.85 -8.67
CA LEU A 30 -4.91 -1.04 -7.57
C LEU A 30 -5.31 0.34 -8.04
N LEU A 31 -4.45 1.00 -8.83
CA LEU A 31 -4.73 2.33 -9.34
C LEU A 31 -5.95 2.33 -10.26
N ASP A 32 -6.08 1.31 -11.10
CA ASP A 32 -7.22 1.19 -12.00
C ASP A 32 -8.53 0.92 -11.24
N GLY A 33 -8.44 0.22 -10.10
CA GLY A 33 -9.59 -0.01 -9.24
C GLY A 33 -10.01 1.22 -8.42
N GLY A 34 -9.14 2.22 -8.34
CA GLY A 34 -9.44 3.50 -7.72
C GLY A 34 -9.65 3.46 -6.22
N VAL A 35 -10.40 4.43 -5.73
CA VAL A 35 -10.63 4.61 -4.29
C VAL A 35 -11.25 3.38 -3.65
N ASP A 36 -12.16 2.71 -4.33
CA ASP A 36 -12.84 1.54 -3.77
C ASP A 36 -11.86 0.39 -3.53
N ALA A 37 -10.95 0.14 -4.49
CA ALA A 37 -9.96 -0.93 -4.37
C ALA A 37 -8.96 -0.64 -3.25
N ILE A 38 -8.42 0.57 -3.21
CA ILE A 38 -7.47 0.98 -2.18
C ILE A 38 -8.14 1.00 -0.81
N GLY A 39 -9.35 1.55 -0.72
CA GLY A 39 -10.08 1.61 0.54
C GLY A 39 -10.37 0.25 1.12
N ALA A 40 -10.73 -0.72 0.26
CA ALA A 40 -10.97 -2.09 0.70
C ALA A 40 -9.70 -2.71 1.29
N LYS A 41 -8.55 -2.50 0.64
CA LYS A 41 -7.27 -3.03 1.12
C LYS A 41 -6.83 -2.38 2.42
N VAL A 42 -6.92 -1.08 2.52
CA VAL A 42 -6.56 -0.36 3.75
C VAL A 42 -7.42 -0.83 4.92
N ARG A 43 -8.73 -0.98 4.70
CA ARG A 43 -9.65 -1.44 5.75
C ARG A 43 -9.32 -2.86 6.18
N GLU A 44 -9.13 -3.76 5.22
CA GLU A 44 -8.83 -5.16 5.48
C GLU A 44 -7.55 -5.30 6.31
N GLU A 45 -6.48 -4.60 5.91
CA GLU A 45 -5.19 -4.73 6.57
C GLU A 45 -5.16 -4.03 7.92
N ALA A 46 -5.91 -2.95 8.08
CA ALA A 46 -6.04 -2.32 9.39
C ALA A 46 -6.71 -3.26 10.39
N LEU A 47 -7.75 -3.97 9.98
CA LEU A 47 -8.43 -4.95 10.83
C LEU A 47 -7.52 -6.12 11.16
N GLU A 48 -6.78 -6.63 10.17
CA GLU A 48 -5.84 -7.73 10.38
C GLU A 48 -4.69 -7.32 11.30
N LEU A 49 -4.23 -6.07 11.19
CA LEU A 49 -3.21 -5.54 12.09
C LEU A 49 -3.69 -5.52 13.54
N ILE A 50 -4.89 -5.02 13.77
CA ILE A 50 -5.48 -4.96 15.09
C ILE A 50 -5.60 -6.38 15.68
N GLU A 51 -6.04 -7.32 14.87
CA GLU A 51 -6.18 -8.71 15.29
C GLU A 51 -4.82 -9.33 15.65
N ALA A 52 -3.81 -9.10 14.81
CA ALA A 52 -2.46 -9.62 15.05
C ALA A 52 -1.86 -9.06 16.35
N VAL A 53 -2.04 -7.77 16.61
CA VAL A 53 -1.59 -7.14 17.86
C VAL A 53 -2.30 -7.77 19.05
N GLY A 54 -3.61 -8.00 18.93
CA GLY A 54 -4.39 -8.63 19.99
C GLY A 54 -3.93 -10.05 20.33
N LYS A 55 -3.45 -10.77 19.32
CA LYS A 55 -2.92 -12.13 19.50
C LYS A 55 -1.46 -12.14 19.94
N LYS A 56 -0.83 -10.97 20.03
CA LYS A 56 0.60 -10.82 20.38
C LYS A 56 1.53 -11.57 19.44
N ASP A 57 1.14 -11.69 18.18
CA ASP A 57 1.94 -12.31 17.13
C ASP A 57 2.80 -11.23 16.48
N ALA A 58 4.08 -11.16 16.88
CA ALA A 58 4.97 -10.10 16.44
C ALA A 58 5.24 -10.15 14.93
N ASP A 59 5.44 -11.34 14.38
CA ASP A 59 5.75 -11.49 12.96
C ASP A 59 4.54 -11.14 12.10
N HIS A 60 3.36 -11.60 12.48
CA HIS A 60 2.14 -11.27 11.76
C HIS A 60 1.82 -9.77 11.86
N THR A 61 2.05 -9.18 13.05
CA THR A 61 1.87 -7.74 13.26
C THR A 61 2.77 -6.94 12.33
N ALA A 62 4.06 -7.32 12.22
CA ALA A 62 5.00 -6.63 11.33
C ALA A 62 4.59 -6.78 9.87
N HIS A 63 4.14 -7.96 9.47
CA HIS A 63 3.69 -8.22 8.11
C HIS A 63 2.50 -7.32 7.75
N GLU A 64 1.49 -7.26 8.61
CA GLU A 64 0.29 -6.46 8.34
C GLU A 64 0.58 -4.96 8.39
N ALA A 65 1.49 -4.51 9.27
CA ALA A 65 1.91 -3.12 9.30
C ALA A 65 2.60 -2.71 7.99
N ALA A 66 3.46 -3.59 7.47
CA ALA A 66 4.15 -3.33 6.20
C ALA A 66 3.17 -3.28 5.03
N ALA A 67 2.21 -4.20 4.99
CA ALA A 67 1.19 -4.24 3.96
C ALA A 67 0.31 -2.99 3.99
N LEU A 68 -0.11 -2.58 5.18
CA LEU A 68 -0.90 -1.36 5.36
C LEU A 68 -0.11 -0.13 4.89
N LEU A 69 1.17 -0.04 5.25
CA LEU A 69 2.03 1.06 4.82
C LEU A 69 2.14 1.10 3.29
N PHE A 70 2.33 -0.06 2.66
CA PHE A 70 2.40 -0.13 1.20
C PHE A 70 1.14 0.45 0.55
N HIS A 71 -0.02 -0.01 0.96
CA HIS A 71 -1.28 0.47 0.39
C HIS A 71 -1.54 1.95 0.71
N ALA A 72 -1.13 2.39 1.91
CA ALA A 72 -1.22 3.80 2.26
C ALA A 72 -0.34 4.66 1.33
N CYS A 73 0.83 4.15 0.93
CA CYS A 73 1.72 4.86 0.01
C CYS A 73 1.19 4.90 -1.43
N VAL A 74 0.38 3.92 -1.81
CA VAL A 74 -0.26 3.93 -3.14
C VAL A 74 -1.36 4.99 -3.21
N SER A 75 -2.07 5.21 -2.11
CA SER A 75 -3.26 6.06 -2.10
C SER A 75 -3.03 7.50 -2.63
N PRO A 76 -1.92 8.20 -2.29
CA PRO A 76 -1.70 9.54 -2.86
C PRO A 76 -1.44 9.55 -4.36
N ARG A 77 -1.19 8.37 -4.94
CA ARG A 77 -0.91 8.24 -6.38
C ARG A 77 -2.17 8.02 -7.20
N LEU A 78 -3.32 7.88 -6.54
CA LEU A 78 -4.59 7.89 -7.23
C LEU A 78 -4.84 9.29 -7.80
N SER A 79 -5.60 9.35 -8.89
CA SER A 79 -5.97 10.65 -9.44
C SER A 79 -7.07 11.24 -8.56
N LEU A 80 -6.66 12.07 -7.62
CA LEU A 80 -7.57 12.69 -6.65
C LEU A 80 -7.97 14.10 -7.05
N ILE A 81 -7.66 14.51 -8.27
CA ILE A 81 -7.95 15.87 -8.75
C ILE A 81 -9.46 16.02 -8.91
N PRO A 82 -10.05 17.01 -8.25
CA PRO A 82 -11.48 17.30 -8.45
C PRO A 82 -11.70 17.74 -9.90
N ILE A 83 -12.74 17.25 -10.45
CA ILE A 83 -13.09 17.57 -11.84
C ILE A 83 -14.22 18.57 -11.85
#